data_eb0dadd70f6b417d37859bad929346a0
#
_entry.id   eb0dadd70f6b417d37859bad929346a0
#
_cell.length_a   1.000
_cell.length_b   1.000
_cell.length_c   1.000
_cell.angle_alpha   90.00
_cell.angle_beta   90.00
_cell.angle_gamma   90.00
#
_symmetry.space_group_name_H-M   'P 1'
#
loop_
_entity.id
_entity.type
_entity.pdbx_description
1 polymer ?
#
loop_
_entity_poly.entity_id
_entity_poly.type
_entity_poly.pdbx_seq_one_letter_code
_entity_poly.pdbx_strand_id
1 'polypeptide(L)'
;NYYYAITVMIDDIEDKTIKTNLIVDYVGGSFANDLAEIVSIDYGYTNFGLNPSFAIRKDDWNINIGASVFYSLDTKHDDNQLLFYPQVNASLKVVGDWMLFYTGLEGSLDQNSYRDFTNENSFLSPTLFIKPTNKQFDLYAGLKGKLSNYISYNLKGSYVSEKDKGLFRSNPYDETILVQDEYQYGNSFGVVYDKLKTLRFFGELKADFSKNISFGINGTFSSFTTTD
;
A
#
# COMPACT_ATOMS: atom_id res chain seq x y z
N ASN A 1 -10.81 12.50 -5.83
CA ASN A 1 -9.97 11.42 -6.39
C ASN A 1 -10.71 10.72 -7.51
N TYR A 2 -10.03 10.43 -8.61
CA TYR A 2 -10.55 9.62 -9.71
C TYR A 2 -9.55 8.50 -9.97
N TYR A 3 -10.03 7.26 -9.98
CA TYR A 3 -9.24 6.08 -10.29
C TYR A 3 -9.90 5.30 -11.42
N TYR A 4 -9.16 5.05 -12.50
CA TYR A 4 -9.60 4.24 -13.63
C TYR A 4 -8.57 3.14 -13.88
N ALA A 5 -9.02 1.90 -13.94
CA ALA A 5 -8.19 0.77 -14.31
C ALA A 5 -8.87 -0.04 -15.43
N ILE A 6 -8.12 -0.37 -16.45
CA ILE A 6 -8.53 -1.27 -17.53
C ILE A 6 -7.60 -2.46 -17.50
N THR A 7 -8.18 -3.65 -17.35
CA THR A 7 -7.43 -4.92 -17.41
C THR A 7 -7.68 -5.57 -18.76
N VAL A 8 -6.60 -5.80 -19.51
CA VAL A 8 -6.61 -6.65 -20.70
C VAL A 8 -6.00 -7.99 -20.31
N MET A 9 -6.76 -9.06 -20.53
CA MET A 9 -6.35 -10.42 -20.26
C MET A 9 -6.34 -11.22 -21.55
N ILE A 10 -5.24 -11.89 -21.83
CA ILE A 10 -5.12 -12.85 -22.93
C ILE A 10 -4.88 -14.19 -22.26
N ASP A 11 -5.92 -15.04 -22.23
CA ASP A 11 -5.79 -16.41 -21.79
C ASP A 11 -5.13 -17.20 -22.92
N ASP A 12 -4.00 -17.81 -22.60
CA ASP A 12 -3.30 -18.65 -23.53
C ASP A 12 -3.64 -20.15 -23.31
N ILE A 13 -3.36 -20.90 -24.32
CA ILE A 13 -3.44 -22.35 -24.38
C ILE A 13 -2.32 -22.91 -23.47
N GLU A 14 -2.61 -23.94 -22.69
CA GLU A 14 -1.62 -24.66 -21.87
C GLU A 14 -1.13 -23.93 -20.59
N ASP A 15 -2.06 -23.62 -19.66
CA ASP A 15 -1.72 -23.17 -18.29
C ASP A 15 -0.92 -21.85 -18.19
N LYS A 16 -0.92 -21.02 -19.22
CA LYS A 16 -0.25 -19.72 -19.27
C LYS A 16 -1.25 -18.60 -19.45
N THR A 17 -1.04 -17.50 -18.77
CA THR A 17 -1.89 -16.29 -18.86
C THR A 17 -1.03 -15.04 -18.95
N ILE A 18 -1.31 -14.21 -19.94
CA ILE A 18 -0.72 -12.85 -20.04
C ILE A 18 -1.79 -11.86 -19.59
N LYS A 19 -1.42 -10.98 -18.68
CA LYS A 19 -2.26 -9.87 -18.20
C LYS A 19 -1.53 -8.56 -18.34
N THR A 20 -2.26 -7.53 -18.72
CA THR A 20 -1.74 -6.16 -18.70
C THR A 20 -2.82 -5.25 -18.12
N ASN A 21 -2.49 -4.53 -17.06
CA ASN A 21 -3.36 -3.52 -16.48
C ASN A 21 -2.87 -2.13 -16.91
N LEU A 22 -3.79 -1.32 -17.40
CA LEU A 22 -3.61 0.11 -17.58
C LEU A 22 -4.30 0.83 -16.42
N ILE A 23 -3.58 1.72 -15.76
CA ILE A 23 -4.05 2.47 -14.60
C ILE A 23 -3.93 3.96 -14.90
N VAL A 24 -5.00 4.69 -14.62
CA VAL A 24 -4.97 6.16 -14.58
C VAL A 24 -5.57 6.57 -13.25
N ASP A 25 -4.80 7.29 -12.47
CA ASP A 25 -5.18 7.75 -11.14
C ASP A 25 -4.91 9.25 -11.02
N TYR A 26 -5.85 9.98 -10.45
CA TYR A 26 -5.73 11.41 -10.24
C TYR A 26 -6.19 11.80 -8.84
N VAL A 27 -5.39 12.62 -8.18
CA VAL A 27 -5.75 13.33 -6.96
C VAL A 27 -5.35 14.80 -7.09
N GLY A 28 -6.15 15.69 -6.57
CA GLY A 28 -5.83 17.11 -6.49
C GLY A 28 -6.70 17.81 -5.46
N GLY A 29 -6.18 18.89 -4.94
CA GLY A 29 -6.87 19.73 -3.95
C GLY A 29 -6.04 20.93 -3.58
N SER A 30 -6.66 21.78 -2.78
CA SER A 30 -6.02 22.96 -2.21
C SER A 30 -6.52 23.22 -0.78
N PHE A 31 -5.68 23.81 0.02
CA PHE A 31 -6.00 24.36 1.32
C PHE A 31 -5.68 25.85 1.31
N ALA A 32 -6.52 26.66 1.98
CA ALA A 32 -6.38 28.10 1.97
C ALA A 32 -5.11 28.57 2.71
N ASN A 33 -4.71 27.81 3.73
CA ASN A 33 -3.57 28.15 4.59
C ASN A 33 -2.71 26.92 4.80
N ASP A 34 -1.41 27.12 5.04
CA ASP A 34 -0.57 26.14 5.72
C ASP A 34 -0.76 26.24 7.25
N LEU A 35 0.00 25.50 8.02
CA LEU A 35 -0.13 25.49 9.48
C LEU A 35 0.34 26.79 10.14
N ALA A 36 1.35 27.45 9.60
CA ALA A 36 2.07 28.56 10.22
C ALA A 36 1.79 29.90 9.52
N GLU A 37 1.50 29.89 8.23
CA GLU A 37 1.39 31.06 7.39
C GLU A 37 0.08 31.08 6.60
N ILE A 38 -0.36 32.28 6.17
CA ILE A 38 -1.51 32.44 5.27
C ILE A 38 -1.02 32.23 3.82
N VAL A 39 -0.55 31.03 3.54
CA VAL A 39 -0.09 30.62 2.22
C VAL A 39 -0.89 29.40 1.78
N SER A 40 -1.49 29.47 0.59
CA SER A 40 -2.25 28.35 0.05
C SER A 40 -1.35 27.15 -0.25
N ILE A 41 -1.84 25.97 0.10
CA ILE A 41 -1.21 24.71 -0.28
C ILE A 41 -2.00 24.11 -1.44
N ASP A 42 -1.35 23.93 -2.56
CA ASP A 42 -1.91 23.25 -3.74
C ASP A 42 -1.18 21.96 -3.97
N TYR A 43 -1.91 20.88 -4.24
CA TYR A 43 -1.34 19.59 -4.64
C TYR A 43 -2.14 18.96 -5.76
N GLY A 44 -1.44 18.22 -6.62
CA GLY A 44 -2.09 17.52 -7.72
C GLY A 44 -1.15 16.50 -8.36
N TYR A 45 -1.59 15.24 -8.40
CA TYR A 45 -0.85 14.14 -9.02
C TYR A 45 -1.71 13.40 -10.01
N THR A 46 -1.15 13.12 -11.18
CA THR A 46 -1.73 12.22 -12.17
C THR A 46 -0.76 11.09 -12.42
N ASN A 47 -1.18 9.86 -12.14
CA ASN A 47 -0.36 8.68 -12.30
C ASN A 47 -0.87 7.84 -13.46
N PHE A 48 0.02 7.49 -14.38
CA PHE A 48 -0.21 6.55 -15.47
C PHE A 48 0.57 5.29 -15.19
N GLY A 49 -0.11 4.16 -15.04
CA GLY A 49 0.49 2.85 -14.73
C GLY A 49 0.28 1.84 -15.85
N LEU A 50 1.31 1.04 -16.11
CA LEU A 50 1.28 -0.12 -17.01
C LEU A 50 1.86 -1.31 -16.25
N ASN A 51 1.06 -2.37 -16.08
CA ASN A 51 1.43 -3.56 -15.30
C ASN A 51 1.31 -4.84 -16.13
N PRO A 52 2.26 -5.14 -17.02
CA PRO A 52 2.32 -6.42 -17.69
C PRO A 52 2.74 -7.54 -16.74
N SER A 53 2.10 -8.69 -16.85
CA SER A 53 2.46 -9.89 -16.11
C SER A 53 2.20 -11.16 -16.92
N PHE A 54 2.98 -12.18 -16.62
CA PHE A 54 2.91 -13.49 -17.20
C PHE A 54 2.79 -14.54 -16.08
N ALA A 55 1.69 -15.28 -16.07
CA ALA A 55 1.43 -16.32 -15.10
C ALA A 55 1.56 -17.70 -15.73
N ILE A 56 2.25 -18.61 -15.03
CA ILE A 56 2.40 -20.02 -15.35
C ILE A 56 1.79 -20.83 -14.21
N ARG A 57 0.90 -21.76 -14.56
CA ARG A 57 0.35 -22.75 -13.63
C ARG A 57 0.71 -24.13 -14.16
N LYS A 58 1.54 -24.83 -13.44
CA LYS A 58 1.96 -26.18 -13.82
C LYS A 58 2.12 -27.05 -12.59
N ASP A 59 1.42 -28.18 -12.58
CA ASP A 59 1.42 -29.11 -11.46
C ASP A 59 1.08 -28.39 -10.13
N ASP A 60 1.98 -28.45 -9.17
CA ASP A 60 1.84 -27.81 -7.86
C ASP A 60 2.36 -26.36 -7.80
N TRP A 61 2.90 -25.84 -8.90
CA TRP A 61 3.47 -24.50 -9.02
C TRP A 61 2.48 -23.52 -9.63
N ASN A 62 2.44 -22.33 -9.03
CA ASN A 62 1.86 -21.15 -9.64
C ASN A 62 2.88 -20.02 -9.53
N ILE A 63 3.33 -19.51 -10.67
CA ILE A 63 4.35 -18.45 -10.76
C ILE A 63 3.79 -17.33 -11.59
N ASN A 64 3.88 -16.10 -11.08
CA ASN A 64 3.57 -14.90 -11.81
C ASN A 64 4.80 -13.97 -11.85
N ILE A 65 5.19 -13.57 -13.04
CA ILE A 65 6.33 -12.68 -13.30
C ILE A 65 5.82 -11.47 -14.06
N GLY A 66 6.04 -10.31 -13.50
CA GLY A 66 5.64 -9.04 -14.09
C GLY A 66 6.48 -7.87 -13.61
N ALA A 67 6.13 -6.72 -14.12
CA ALA A 67 6.68 -5.44 -13.68
C ALA A 67 5.58 -4.38 -13.74
N SER A 68 5.69 -3.35 -12.91
CA SER A 68 4.86 -2.17 -13.01
C SER A 68 5.71 -0.96 -13.36
N VAL A 69 5.26 -0.18 -14.31
CA VAL A 69 5.87 1.09 -14.69
C VAL A 69 4.85 2.18 -14.44
N PHE A 70 5.21 3.18 -13.65
CA PHE A 70 4.38 4.34 -13.38
C PHE A 70 5.08 5.62 -13.83
N TYR A 71 4.33 6.46 -14.52
CA TYR A 71 4.70 7.84 -14.75
C TYR A 71 3.81 8.74 -13.90
N SER A 72 4.40 9.34 -12.88
CA SER A 72 3.73 10.25 -11.94
C SER A 72 4.01 11.68 -12.33
N LEU A 73 2.96 12.42 -12.64
CA LEU A 73 3.00 13.85 -12.95
C LEU A 73 2.59 14.64 -11.71
N ASP A 74 3.49 15.46 -11.17
CA ASP A 74 3.11 16.52 -10.24
C ASP A 74 2.61 17.72 -11.07
N THR A 75 1.31 17.96 -11.04
CA THR A 75 0.67 19.02 -11.84
C THR A 75 0.82 20.41 -11.23
N LYS A 76 1.48 20.53 -10.07
CA LYS A 76 1.64 21.79 -9.32
C LYS A 76 3.09 22.22 -9.14
N HIS A 77 4.03 21.27 -9.04
CA HIS A 77 5.43 21.55 -8.68
C HIS A 77 6.45 21.02 -9.71
N ASP A 78 6.00 20.50 -10.86
CA ASP A 78 6.86 19.96 -11.93
C ASP A 78 7.85 18.84 -11.49
N ASP A 79 7.54 18.13 -10.39
CA ASP A 79 8.33 16.98 -9.92
C ASP A 79 7.80 15.68 -10.52
N ASN A 80 8.10 15.47 -11.81
CA ASN A 80 7.64 14.31 -12.55
C ASN A 80 8.59 13.13 -12.34
N GLN A 81 8.05 11.94 -12.11
CA GLN A 81 8.85 10.75 -11.81
C GLN A 81 8.43 9.55 -12.65
N LEU A 82 9.45 8.82 -13.17
CA LEU A 82 9.26 7.51 -13.79
C LEU A 82 9.71 6.43 -12.80
N LEU A 83 8.81 5.54 -12.43
CA LEU A 83 9.00 4.57 -11.36
C LEU A 83 8.81 3.16 -11.90
N PHE A 84 9.66 2.23 -11.46
CA PHE A 84 9.65 0.83 -11.86
C PHE A 84 9.52 -0.06 -10.63
N TYR A 85 8.64 -1.05 -10.69
CA TYR A 85 8.38 -1.97 -9.60
C TYR A 85 8.42 -3.42 -10.07
N PRO A 86 9.05 -4.32 -9.31
CA PRO A 86 8.90 -5.75 -9.53
C PRO A 86 7.45 -6.19 -9.22
N GLN A 87 6.99 -7.22 -9.92
CA GLN A 87 5.69 -7.88 -9.69
C GLN A 87 5.90 -9.38 -9.85
N VAL A 88 6.59 -9.98 -8.88
CA VAL A 88 6.95 -11.39 -8.94
C VAL A 88 6.36 -12.10 -7.73
N ASN A 89 5.59 -13.15 -7.97
CA ASN A 89 5.13 -14.03 -6.89
C ASN A 89 5.10 -15.48 -7.34
N ALA A 90 5.28 -16.37 -6.39
CA ALA A 90 5.26 -17.81 -6.62
C ALA A 90 4.58 -18.51 -5.45
N SER A 91 3.90 -19.61 -5.75
CA SER A 91 3.41 -20.53 -4.74
C SER A 91 3.63 -21.98 -5.17
N LEU A 92 3.87 -22.84 -4.18
CA LEU A 92 4.09 -24.26 -4.34
C LEU A 92 3.23 -25.04 -3.34
N LYS A 93 2.44 -25.98 -3.82
CA LYS A 93 1.78 -26.96 -2.95
C LYS A 93 2.83 -28.02 -2.54
N VAL A 94 3.28 -27.94 -1.29
CA VAL A 94 4.31 -28.86 -0.78
C VAL A 94 3.69 -30.19 -0.37
N VAL A 95 2.52 -30.16 0.28
CA VAL A 95 1.79 -31.34 0.72
C VAL A 95 0.29 -31.12 0.45
N GLY A 96 -0.13 -31.26 -0.80
CA GLY A 96 -1.53 -31.08 -1.20
C GLY A 96 -2.16 -29.80 -0.62
N ASP A 97 -3.30 -29.92 0.06
CA ASP A 97 -3.98 -28.80 0.72
C ASP A 97 -3.47 -28.52 2.15
N TRP A 98 -2.56 -29.36 2.67
CA TRP A 98 -2.07 -29.23 4.05
C TRP A 98 -0.97 -28.19 4.18
N MET A 99 -0.18 -27.99 3.12
CA MET A 99 0.92 -27.03 3.16
C MET A 99 1.18 -26.42 1.78
N LEU A 100 0.95 -25.12 1.67
CA LEU A 100 1.31 -24.30 0.52
C LEU A 100 2.35 -23.27 0.97
N PHE A 101 3.51 -23.30 0.36
CA PHE A 101 4.52 -22.24 0.47
C PHE A 101 4.18 -21.12 -0.53
N TYR A 102 4.35 -19.88 -0.15
CA TYR A 102 4.23 -18.75 -1.06
C TYR A 102 5.28 -17.67 -0.76
N THR A 103 5.70 -16.98 -1.80
CA THR A 103 6.67 -15.89 -1.71
C THR A 103 6.41 -14.87 -2.80
N GLY A 104 6.87 -13.63 -2.61
CA GLY A 104 6.78 -12.60 -3.63
C GLY A 104 7.65 -11.41 -3.33
N LEU A 105 7.87 -10.64 -4.40
CA LEU A 105 8.53 -9.35 -4.41
C LEU A 105 7.70 -8.41 -5.26
N GLU A 106 7.02 -7.46 -4.63
CA GLU A 106 6.05 -6.59 -5.28
C GLU A 106 6.26 -5.14 -4.83
N GLY A 107 6.08 -4.19 -5.74
CA GLY A 107 6.12 -2.78 -5.42
C GLY A 107 4.94 -2.04 -6.06
N SER A 108 4.65 -0.81 -5.60
CA SER A 108 3.55 0.00 -6.11
C SER A 108 3.77 1.48 -5.88
N LEU A 109 3.04 2.29 -6.65
CA LEU A 109 2.82 3.68 -6.35
C LEU A 109 1.43 3.81 -5.71
N ASP A 110 1.39 4.12 -4.43
CA ASP A 110 0.14 4.21 -3.67
C ASP A 110 -0.29 5.68 -3.58
N GLN A 111 -1.41 6.02 -4.21
CA GLN A 111 -1.95 7.37 -4.20
C GLN A 111 -2.58 7.68 -2.84
N ASN A 112 -2.08 8.70 -2.16
CA ASN A 112 -2.67 9.21 -0.94
C ASN A 112 -3.72 10.28 -1.23
N SER A 113 -4.68 10.44 -0.33
CA SER A 113 -5.66 11.52 -0.36
C SER A 113 -5.96 12.06 1.03
N TYR A 114 -6.46 13.29 1.10
CA TYR A 114 -6.92 13.86 2.37
C TYR A 114 -7.99 12.98 3.03
N ARG A 115 -8.89 12.42 2.23
CA ARG A 115 -9.94 11.52 2.72
C ARG A 115 -9.37 10.27 3.37
N ASP A 116 -8.34 9.66 2.75
CA ASP A 116 -7.74 8.44 3.30
C ASP A 116 -7.03 8.75 4.62
N PHE A 117 -6.27 9.84 4.66
CA PHE A 117 -5.62 10.28 5.90
C PHE A 117 -6.61 10.65 7.01
N THR A 118 -7.74 11.31 6.70
CA THR A 118 -8.75 11.62 7.72
C THR A 118 -9.51 10.40 8.20
N ASN A 119 -9.62 9.34 7.39
CA ASN A 119 -10.16 8.06 7.82
C ASN A 119 -9.23 7.34 8.82
N GLU A 120 -7.91 7.52 8.66
CA GLU A 120 -6.92 6.96 9.58
C GLU A 120 -6.77 7.81 10.85
N ASN A 121 -6.81 9.14 10.71
CA ASN A 121 -6.71 10.09 11.81
C ASN A 121 -7.66 11.28 11.59
N SER A 122 -8.77 11.30 12.35
CA SER A 122 -9.79 12.35 12.25
C SER A 122 -9.37 13.70 12.84
N PHE A 123 -8.20 13.80 13.50
CA PHE A 123 -7.66 15.02 14.06
C PHE A 123 -6.67 15.73 13.14
N LEU A 124 -6.68 15.44 11.85
CA LEU A 124 -5.81 16.11 10.89
C LEU A 124 -6.22 17.54 10.65
N SER A 125 -5.23 18.44 10.62
CA SER A 125 -5.42 19.82 10.20
C SER A 125 -5.74 19.89 8.70
N PRO A 126 -6.55 20.87 8.25
CA PRO A 126 -6.80 21.12 6.84
C PRO A 126 -5.67 21.92 6.19
N THR A 127 -4.42 21.52 6.41
CA THR A 127 -3.20 22.24 6.00
C THR A 127 -2.14 21.23 5.49
N LEU A 128 -2.57 20.23 4.69
CA LEU A 128 -1.71 19.14 4.30
C LEU A 128 -1.21 19.27 2.86
N PHE A 129 0.09 19.12 2.68
CA PHE A 129 0.64 18.74 1.40
C PHE A 129 0.47 17.24 1.20
N ILE A 130 -0.12 16.81 0.07
CA ILE A 130 -0.41 15.39 -0.19
C ILE A 130 0.36 14.94 -1.42
N LYS A 131 1.12 13.87 -1.26
CA LYS A 131 1.86 13.21 -2.33
C LYS A 131 1.74 11.68 -2.25
N PRO A 132 1.94 10.96 -3.37
CA PRO A 132 1.89 9.51 -3.38
C PRO A 132 3.03 8.89 -2.58
N THR A 133 2.78 7.71 -2.02
CA THR A 133 3.79 6.86 -1.37
C THR A 133 4.41 5.93 -2.41
N ASN A 134 5.72 5.97 -2.53
CA ASN A 134 6.49 5.05 -3.37
C ASN A 134 6.86 3.81 -2.55
N LYS A 135 6.06 2.74 -2.66
CA LYS A 135 6.40 1.43 -2.10
C LYS A 135 7.39 0.73 -3.01
N GLN A 136 8.67 0.91 -2.74
CA GLN A 136 9.77 0.43 -3.57
C GLN A 136 9.72 -1.09 -3.73
N PHE A 137 9.45 -1.80 -2.63
CA PHE A 137 9.20 -3.24 -2.63
C PHE A 137 8.56 -3.72 -1.32
N ASP A 138 7.82 -4.82 -1.43
CA ASP A 138 7.36 -5.71 -0.36
C ASP A 138 7.88 -7.11 -0.69
N LEU A 139 8.92 -7.55 0.02
CA LEU A 139 9.45 -8.91 -0.04
C LEU A 139 8.78 -9.74 1.05
N TYR A 140 8.13 -10.83 0.66
CA TYR A 140 7.45 -11.69 1.61
C TYR A 140 7.63 -13.17 1.33
N ALA A 141 7.54 -13.97 2.38
CA ALA A 141 7.41 -15.42 2.30
C ALA A 141 6.45 -15.91 3.38
N GLY A 142 5.75 -17.00 3.10
CA GLY A 142 4.78 -17.55 4.03
C GLY A 142 4.43 -19.00 3.76
N LEU A 143 3.74 -19.57 4.75
CA LEU A 143 3.17 -20.90 4.72
C LEU A 143 1.70 -20.81 5.09
N LYS A 144 0.84 -21.43 4.29
CA LYS A 144 -0.58 -21.56 4.61
C LYS A 144 -1.09 -22.95 4.29
N GLY A 145 -2.14 -23.36 4.98
CA GLY A 145 -2.71 -24.67 4.73
C GLY A 145 -3.69 -25.08 5.81
N LYS A 146 -3.90 -26.40 5.92
CA LYS A 146 -4.79 -27.01 6.91
C LYS A 146 -3.98 -27.76 7.95
N LEU A 147 -4.36 -27.66 9.22
CA LEU A 147 -3.89 -28.53 10.29
C LEU A 147 -4.85 -29.72 10.49
N SER A 148 -6.11 -29.53 10.11
CA SER A 148 -7.14 -30.55 10.08
C SER A 148 -8.24 -30.17 9.08
N ASN A 149 -9.26 -31.00 8.90
CA ASN A 149 -10.40 -30.67 8.02
C ASN A 149 -11.16 -29.41 8.47
N TYR A 150 -10.98 -28.97 9.70
CA TYR A 150 -11.68 -27.84 10.31
C TYR A 150 -10.76 -26.68 10.69
N ILE A 151 -9.43 -26.87 10.66
CA ILE A 151 -8.48 -25.86 11.13
C ILE A 151 -7.52 -25.51 10.00
N SER A 152 -7.44 -24.23 9.65
CA SER A 152 -6.49 -23.65 8.71
C SER A 152 -5.54 -22.69 9.41
N TYR A 153 -4.37 -22.50 8.81
CA TYR A 153 -3.35 -21.58 9.29
C TYR A 153 -2.76 -20.75 8.16
N ASN A 154 -2.24 -19.57 8.51
CA ASN A 154 -1.44 -18.73 7.64
C ASN A 154 -0.35 -18.04 8.44
N LEU A 155 0.90 -18.22 8.05
CA LEU A 155 2.07 -17.57 8.62
C LEU A 155 2.78 -16.80 7.50
N LYS A 156 3.09 -15.51 7.75
CA LYS A 156 3.75 -14.65 6.76
C LYS A 156 4.82 -13.80 7.43
N GLY A 157 6.02 -13.78 6.86
CA GLY A 157 7.03 -12.77 7.14
C GLY A 157 7.15 -11.83 5.96
N SER A 158 7.29 -10.51 6.19
CA SER A 158 7.50 -9.54 5.12
C SER A 158 8.45 -8.42 5.53
N TYR A 159 9.16 -7.90 4.53
CA TYR A 159 10.01 -6.74 4.65
C TYR A 159 9.63 -5.72 3.56
N VAL A 160 9.17 -4.55 4.01
CA VAL A 160 8.62 -3.49 3.14
C VAL A 160 9.57 -2.28 3.19
N SER A 161 9.85 -1.69 2.03
CA SER A 161 10.56 -0.41 1.91
C SER A 161 9.67 0.59 1.20
N GLU A 162 9.34 1.66 1.89
CA GLU A 162 8.52 2.76 1.39
C GLU A 162 9.32 4.06 1.41
N LYS A 163 9.25 4.82 0.32
CA LYS A 163 9.73 6.19 0.23
C LYS A 163 8.54 7.12 0.17
N ASP A 164 8.66 8.31 0.76
CA ASP A 164 7.57 9.27 0.86
C ASP A 164 6.31 8.68 1.54
N LYS A 165 6.53 7.90 2.62
CA LYS A 165 5.43 7.40 3.45
C LYS A 165 4.88 8.53 4.30
N GLY A 166 3.58 8.78 4.17
CA GLY A 166 2.88 9.73 5.04
C GLY A 166 2.82 9.21 6.48
N LEU A 167 3.37 9.99 7.41
CA LEU A 167 3.38 9.70 8.85
C LEU A 167 2.71 10.85 9.59
N PHE A 168 1.89 10.53 10.58
CA PHE A 168 1.21 11.55 11.38
C PHE A 168 2.14 12.11 12.45
N ARG A 169 2.24 13.43 12.50
CA ARG A 169 3.00 14.17 13.51
C ARG A 169 2.09 15.21 14.17
N SER A 170 2.11 15.25 15.50
CA SER A 170 1.38 16.30 16.25
C SER A 170 1.88 17.67 15.85
N ASN A 171 0.97 18.59 15.55
CA ASN A 171 1.28 19.98 15.29
C ASN A 171 1.61 20.67 16.63
N PRO A 172 2.71 21.45 16.69
CA PRO A 172 3.03 22.21 17.88
C PRO A 172 2.01 23.35 18.09
N TYR A 173 1.82 23.74 19.34
CA TYR A 173 1.21 25.03 19.66
C TYR A 173 2.25 26.13 19.46
N ASP A 174 1.91 27.17 18.72
CA ASP A 174 2.78 28.30 18.47
C ASP A 174 2.12 29.58 19.03
N GLU A 175 2.66 30.09 20.14
CA GLU A 175 2.19 31.31 20.83
C GLU A 175 2.44 32.59 20.01
N THR A 176 3.26 32.52 18.95
CA THR A 176 3.58 33.72 18.13
C THR A 176 2.49 34.03 17.11
N ILE A 177 1.60 33.09 16.83
CA ILE A 177 0.47 33.24 15.93
C ILE A 177 -0.63 34.05 16.67
N LEU A 178 -0.84 35.29 16.28
CA LEU A 178 -1.76 36.24 16.99
C LEU A 178 -3.24 35.87 16.82
N VAL A 179 -3.61 35.28 15.70
CA VAL A 179 -4.97 34.79 15.40
C VAL A 179 -4.85 33.33 15.01
N GLN A 180 -5.35 32.48 15.88
CA GLN A 180 -5.24 31.02 15.72
C GLN A 180 -6.57 30.43 15.28
N ASP A 181 -6.51 29.57 14.27
CA ASP A 181 -7.61 28.67 13.92
C ASP A 181 -7.68 27.52 14.93
N GLU A 182 -8.84 26.84 15.02
CA GLU A 182 -9.11 25.79 16.01
C GLU A 182 -8.10 24.63 15.97
N TYR A 183 -7.48 24.37 14.82
CA TYR A 183 -6.48 23.31 14.63
C TYR A 183 -5.04 23.72 14.99
N GLN A 184 -4.79 24.99 15.33
CA GLN A 184 -3.45 25.54 15.64
C GLN A 184 -3.11 25.51 17.14
N TYR A 185 -4.01 25.01 17.99
CA TYR A 185 -3.83 24.94 19.46
C TYR A 185 -3.06 23.69 19.93
N GLY A 186 -2.25 23.06 19.08
CA GLY A 186 -1.53 21.83 19.44
C GLY A 186 -2.42 20.59 19.57
N ASN A 187 -3.65 20.68 19.08
CA ASN A 187 -4.69 19.66 19.17
C ASN A 187 -4.96 18.92 17.84
N SER A 188 -4.11 19.15 16.86
CA SER A 188 -4.23 18.56 15.53
C SER A 188 -2.95 17.84 15.11
N PHE A 189 -3.02 17.13 13.98
CA PHE A 189 -1.91 16.43 13.38
C PHE A 189 -1.67 16.92 11.94
N GLY A 190 -0.40 16.97 11.58
CA GLY A 190 0.05 17.10 10.19
C GLY A 190 0.54 15.78 9.63
N VAL A 191 0.87 15.77 8.33
CA VAL A 191 1.52 14.65 7.66
C VAL A 191 2.93 15.05 7.29
N VAL A 192 3.90 14.24 7.69
CA VAL A 192 5.30 14.32 7.26
C VAL A 192 5.63 13.11 6.40
N TYR A 193 6.50 13.28 5.43
CA TYR A 193 6.87 12.22 4.50
C TYR A 193 8.30 11.77 4.75
N ASP A 194 8.48 10.47 4.95
CA ASP A 194 9.78 9.90 5.27
C ASP A 194 9.96 8.51 4.61
N LYS A 195 11.18 8.01 4.65
CA LYS A 195 11.49 6.63 4.27
C LYS A 195 11.18 5.72 5.44
N LEU A 196 10.32 4.74 5.22
CA LEU A 196 9.92 3.76 6.20
C LEU A 196 10.30 2.35 5.75
N LYS A 197 11.02 1.63 6.61
CA LYS A 197 11.26 0.20 6.47
C LYS A 197 10.49 -0.54 7.54
N THR A 198 9.72 -1.55 7.13
CA THR A 198 8.86 -2.32 8.04
C THR A 198 9.20 -3.79 7.95
N LEU A 199 9.59 -4.40 9.05
CA LEU A 199 9.63 -5.85 9.21
C LEU A 199 8.33 -6.29 9.89
N ARG A 200 7.62 -7.25 9.27
CA ARG A 200 6.31 -7.70 9.77
C ARG A 200 6.25 -9.22 9.83
N PHE A 201 5.70 -9.73 10.92
CA PHE A 201 5.33 -11.13 11.09
C PHE A 201 3.82 -11.22 11.36
N PHE A 202 3.14 -12.01 10.56
CA PHE A 202 1.70 -12.25 10.65
C PHE A 202 1.46 -13.73 10.92
N GLY A 203 0.52 -14.03 11.81
CA GLY A 203 0.03 -15.36 12.08
C GLY A 203 -1.48 -15.39 12.20
N GLU A 204 -2.12 -16.41 11.61
CA GLU A 204 -3.56 -16.62 11.68
C GLU A 204 -3.86 -18.12 11.89
N LEU A 205 -4.83 -18.40 12.74
CA LEU A 205 -5.48 -19.70 12.89
C LEU A 205 -6.98 -19.50 12.75
N LYS A 206 -7.63 -20.32 11.91
CA LYS A 206 -9.07 -20.30 11.70
C LYS A 206 -9.62 -21.71 11.87
N ALA A 207 -10.69 -21.83 12.65
CA ALA A 207 -11.41 -23.08 12.87
C ALA A 207 -12.86 -22.95 12.36
N ASP A 208 -13.27 -23.82 11.43
CA ASP A 208 -14.61 -23.87 10.86
C ASP A 208 -15.33 -25.10 11.45
N PHE A 209 -16.11 -24.90 12.52
CA PHE A 209 -16.80 -25.99 13.23
C PHE A 209 -18.06 -26.47 12.51
N SER A 210 -18.72 -25.58 11.76
CA SER A 210 -19.88 -25.92 10.96
C SER A 210 -20.03 -24.88 9.81
N LYS A 211 -21.02 -25.09 8.93
CA LYS A 211 -21.33 -24.13 7.84
C LYS A 211 -21.65 -22.72 8.35
N ASN A 212 -22.06 -22.58 9.60
CA ASN A 212 -22.54 -21.32 10.17
C ASN A 212 -21.68 -20.81 11.36
N ILE A 213 -20.69 -21.58 11.79
CA ILE A 213 -19.87 -21.23 12.96
C ILE A 213 -18.40 -21.36 12.58
N SER A 214 -17.71 -20.23 12.55
CA SER A 214 -16.26 -20.15 12.40
C SER A 214 -15.66 -19.30 13.51
N PHE A 215 -14.47 -19.65 13.95
CA PHE A 215 -13.67 -18.89 14.89
C PHE A 215 -12.28 -18.65 14.31
N GLY A 216 -11.78 -17.43 14.42
CA GLY A 216 -10.44 -17.07 13.95
C GLY A 216 -9.72 -16.20 14.96
N ILE A 217 -8.43 -16.44 15.10
CA ILE A 217 -7.48 -15.58 15.81
C ILE A 217 -6.33 -15.22 14.86
N ASN A 218 -5.96 -13.97 14.84
CA ASN A 218 -4.79 -13.50 14.12
C ASN A 218 -4.00 -12.49 14.95
N GLY A 219 -2.74 -12.35 14.61
CA GLY A 219 -1.85 -11.36 15.21
C GLY A 219 -0.79 -10.91 14.23
N THR A 220 -0.40 -9.64 14.37
CA THR A 220 0.67 -9.04 13.58
C THR A 220 1.66 -8.37 14.52
N PHE A 221 2.93 -8.72 14.37
CA PHE A 221 4.04 -7.99 14.96
C PHE A 221 4.72 -7.16 13.87
N SER A 222 4.98 -5.88 14.14
CA SER A 222 5.65 -4.98 13.20
C SER A 222 6.77 -4.21 13.91
N SER A 223 7.92 -4.15 13.25
CA SER A 223 9.06 -3.30 13.65
C SER A 223 9.33 -2.29 12.56
N PHE A 224 9.45 -1.03 12.93
CA PHE A 224 9.59 0.09 12.02
C PHE A 224 10.96 0.74 12.19
N THR A 225 11.57 1.14 11.06
CA THR A 225 12.80 1.93 11.04
C THR A 225 12.61 3.06 10.03
N THR A 226 12.71 4.29 10.50
CA THR A 226 12.82 5.48 9.65
C THR A 226 14.29 5.69 9.30
N THR A 227 14.55 6.25 8.11
CA THR A 227 15.93 6.56 7.69
C THR A 227 15.92 8.02 7.27
N ASP A 228 16.48 8.86 8.12
CA ASP A 228 16.75 10.27 7.82
C ASP A 228 17.61 10.44 6.56
#